data_448a766199785f224b490e796b60dd5f
#
_entry.id   448a766199785f224b490e796b60dd5f
#
_cell.length_a   1.000
_cell.length_b   1.000
_cell.length_c   1.000
_cell.angle_alpha   90.00
_cell.angle_beta   90.00
_cell.angle_gamma   90.00
#
_symmetry.space_group_name_H-M   'P 1'
#
loop_
_entity.id
_entity.type
_entity.pdbx_description
1 polymer ?
#
loop_
_entity_poly.entity_id
_entity_poly.type
_entity_poly.pdbx_seq_one_letter_code
_entity_poly.pdbx_strand_id
1 'polypeptide(L)'
;LYSSAASDVYKRQVNGTTVTNLKFEHLTALYQFKFTNRRPDAYKVTKVVVSADAAIFPKTLTVSGEEKTYGDKSNSLTLSMTSLEMAKNEVAYGYLSFFPMADMTKDTELTFTATIEKVGDSSSTETIEKKGKISELYNAESVVAGDEYKYVAGKRYGISFMLVADLGYEETEAGKYLVKKEDGLINLASEPTVMTNVATVITLDADLDMSTKEAWVPVTEFKGALDGNGKTISGLTIEATGNDAGLFITNNGIIKNLTLKDVTVKQVSGAAGAFAAINTGTIQNCVIDGGALTVNGADAKLGAITGHNQTGASMIKDCKVKGNVVLTVAGGKVNAGGLAGVNGWWSKAQIQGSSIDKEVSFVYRGNGEGAIGGLVGWNVQGTITGCYSLMTITAFTAVNAGGLVGGNEGPVTASFAAGEIVAKASGNIGGLVKNGGTLTGCYSTSVLSGTASVTICGISTGSVTANECYFMSDGVSNPGGNLPTSTKVSDAAALIDKIASMNQAIAGSGYKYVENTGTDSARVPLLIQPDE
;
A
#
# COMPACT_ATOMS: atom_id res chain seq x y z
N LEU A 1 23.60 37.54 19.01
CA LEU A 1 24.16 38.07 20.27
C LEU A 1 25.35 37.20 20.66
N TYR A 2 26.55 37.65 20.39
CA TYR A 2 27.74 37.05 20.97
C TYR A 2 27.65 37.28 22.47
N SER A 3 27.39 36.24 23.25
CA SER A 3 27.70 36.25 24.65
C SER A 3 29.23 36.34 24.73
N SER A 4 29.75 37.52 24.90
CA SER A 4 31.15 37.79 25.11
C SER A 4 31.58 37.40 26.53
N ALA A 5 31.17 36.23 27.01
CA ALA A 5 31.70 35.69 28.25
C ALA A 5 33.19 35.33 28.17
N ALA A 6 33.84 35.65 27.06
CA ALA A 6 35.26 35.36 26.85
C ALA A 6 36.17 36.59 26.92
N SER A 7 35.67 37.77 27.28
CA SER A 7 36.52 38.96 27.28
C SER A 7 36.34 39.89 28.48
N ASP A 8 35.97 39.39 29.65
CA ASP A 8 36.18 40.18 30.84
C ASP A 8 37.67 40.16 31.21
N VAL A 9 38.37 41.10 30.59
CA VAL A 9 39.72 41.43 30.98
C VAL A 9 39.65 42.13 32.33
N TYR A 10 39.72 41.38 33.41
CA TYR A 10 39.97 41.95 34.73
C TYR A 10 41.39 42.52 34.75
N LYS A 11 41.52 43.83 34.62
CA LYS A 11 42.72 44.53 34.99
C LYS A 11 42.84 44.46 36.51
N ARG A 12 43.58 43.52 37.04
CA ARG A 12 44.03 43.55 38.42
C ARG A 12 45.23 44.51 38.49
N GLN A 13 45.02 45.67 39.04
CA GLN A 13 46.11 46.54 39.45
C GLN A 13 46.76 45.91 40.68
N VAL A 14 47.92 45.32 40.50
CA VAL A 14 48.79 44.94 41.63
C VAL A 14 49.78 46.05 41.84
N ASN A 15 49.80 46.62 43.05
CA ASN A 15 50.64 47.72 43.48
C ASN A 15 52.02 47.71 42.79
N GLY A 16 52.20 48.63 41.81
CA GLY A 16 53.51 49.05 41.31
C GLY A 16 54.38 48.05 40.52
N THR A 17 53.89 46.84 40.26
CA THR A 17 54.66 45.82 39.54
C THR A 17 54.02 45.53 38.17
N THR A 18 54.86 45.68 37.13
CA THR A 18 54.45 45.35 35.75
C THR A 18 54.25 43.82 35.65
N VAL A 19 53.01 43.37 35.48
CA VAL A 19 52.73 41.95 35.22
C VAL A 19 53.02 41.71 33.75
N THR A 20 54.11 41.05 33.46
CA THR A 20 54.40 40.49 32.13
C THR A 20 53.92 39.02 32.07
N ASN A 21 53.18 38.73 31.03
CA ASN A 21 52.65 37.39 30.74
C ASN A 21 51.38 36.91 31.54
N LEU A 22 50.27 37.65 31.37
CA LEU A 22 48.97 37.09 31.76
C LEU A 22 48.57 35.96 30.78
N LYS A 23 48.49 34.74 31.30
CA LYS A 23 48.00 33.58 30.56
C LYS A 23 46.51 33.43 30.84
N PHE A 24 45.70 33.59 29.80
CA PHE A 24 44.25 33.35 29.88
C PHE A 24 43.94 31.94 29.40
N GLU A 25 43.15 31.22 30.15
CA GLU A 25 42.66 29.90 29.76
C GLU A 25 41.14 29.92 29.64
N HIS A 26 40.62 29.23 28.61
CA HIS A 26 39.19 28.99 28.50
C HIS A 26 38.73 28.01 29.59
N LEU A 27 37.64 28.34 30.27
CA LEU A 27 37.06 27.50 31.31
C LEU A 27 35.86 26.68 30.79
N THR A 28 35.32 27.06 29.66
CA THR A 28 34.12 26.42 29.07
C THR A 28 34.38 25.92 27.66
N ALA A 29 33.64 24.90 27.27
CA ALA A 29 33.47 24.48 25.89
C ALA A 29 32.15 25.05 25.36
N LEU A 30 31.93 24.96 24.06
CA LEU A 30 30.78 25.54 23.39
C LEU A 30 30.10 24.48 22.48
N TYR A 31 28.81 24.21 22.70
CA TYR A 31 27.99 23.59 21.66
C TYR A 31 27.54 24.64 20.65
N GLN A 32 27.67 24.29 19.37
CA GLN A 32 27.06 25.03 18.27
C GLN A 32 26.00 24.16 17.64
N PHE A 33 24.75 24.55 17.76
CA PHE A 33 23.63 23.92 17.10
C PHE A 33 23.37 24.62 15.77
N LYS A 34 23.45 23.87 14.67
CA LYS A 34 23.10 24.36 13.34
C LYS A 34 21.73 23.79 12.99
N PHE A 35 20.76 24.65 12.72
CA PHE A 35 19.44 24.27 12.26
C PHE A 35 19.30 24.64 10.80
N THR A 36 18.76 23.75 9.99
CA THR A 36 18.43 24.01 8.59
C THR A 36 16.97 23.68 8.38
N ASN A 37 16.15 24.67 8.01
CA ASN A 37 14.75 24.45 7.73
C ASN A 37 14.56 24.04 6.27
N ARG A 38 14.13 22.78 6.02
CA ARG A 38 13.75 22.25 4.71
C ARG A 38 12.23 22.12 4.54
N ARG A 39 11.46 22.48 5.57
CA ARG A 39 10.00 22.49 5.53
C ARG A 39 9.48 23.65 4.71
N PRO A 40 8.26 23.57 4.15
CA PRO A 40 7.68 24.64 3.35
C PRO A 40 7.37 25.91 4.17
N ASP A 41 7.02 25.73 5.44
CA ASP A 41 6.66 26.82 6.35
C ASP A 41 7.87 27.33 7.15
N ALA A 42 7.72 28.52 7.75
CA ALA A 42 8.68 29.04 8.70
C ALA A 42 8.53 28.36 10.06
N TYR A 43 9.64 28.01 10.68
CA TYR A 43 9.70 27.40 12.01
C TYR A 43 10.65 28.19 12.92
N LYS A 44 10.38 28.14 14.22
CA LYS A 44 11.30 28.65 15.24
C LYS A 44 11.75 27.52 16.16
N VAL A 45 12.99 27.59 16.59
CA VAL A 45 13.53 26.71 17.63
C VAL A 45 13.38 27.42 18.96
N THR A 46 12.69 26.79 19.91
CA THR A 46 12.40 27.38 21.22
C THR A 46 13.29 26.83 22.33
N LYS A 47 13.79 25.60 22.16
CA LYS A 47 14.57 24.93 23.20
C LYS A 47 15.49 23.87 22.59
N VAL A 48 16.67 23.72 23.19
CA VAL A 48 17.52 22.53 22.97
C VAL A 48 17.89 21.94 24.33
N VAL A 49 17.74 20.64 24.45
CA VAL A 49 18.20 19.86 25.61
C VAL A 49 19.30 18.92 25.14
N VAL A 50 20.41 18.91 25.85
CA VAL A 50 21.46 17.92 25.71
C VAL A 50 21.38 17.03 26.95
N SER A 51 21.21 15.75 26.80
CA SER A 51 21.09 14.81 27.91
C SER A 51 22.00 13.59 27.74
N ALA A 52 22.29 12.94 28.84
CA ALA A 52 23.00 11.69 28.93
C ALA A 52 22.33 10.80 29.98
N ASP A 53 22.56 9.48 29.92
CA ASP A 53 22.02 8.53 30.90
C ASP A 53 22.60 8.73 32.29
N ALA A 54 23.81 9.28 32.39
CA ALA A 54 24.46 9.60 33.66
C ALA A 54 24.57 11.12 33.88
N ALA A 55 24.74 11.53 35.13
CA ALA A 55 24.99 12.93 35.49
C ALA A 55 26.45 13.30 35.21
N ILE A 56 26.71 13.79 33.99
CA ILE A 56 28.05 14.10 33.50
C ILE A 56 28.30 15.59 33.31
N PHE A 57 27.27 16.44 33.36
CA PHE A 57 27.36 17.87 33.11
C PHE A 57 27.60 18.65 34.42
N PRO A 58 28.81 19.20 34.68
CA PRO A 58 29.06 20.00 35.87
C PRO A 58 28.23 21.29 35.90
N LYS A 59 27.63 21.58 37.04
CA LYS A 59 26.84 22.82 37.24
C LYS A 59 27.69 23.99 37.71
N THR A 60 28.76 23.69 38.42
CA THR A 60 29.64 24.69 38.99
C THR A 60 31.12 24.36 38.75
N LEU A 61 31.95 25.39 38.71
CA LEU A 61 33.38 25.25 38.65
C LEU A 61 34.00 26.20 39.70
N THR A 62 34.77 25.63 40.60
CA THR A 62 35.60 26.40 41.56
C THR A 62 37.04 26.40 41.07
N VAL A 63 37.67 27.59 41.01
CA VAL A 63 39.05 27.77 40.61
C VAL A 63 39.81 28.32 41.81
N SER A 64 40.84 27.61 42.26
CA SER A 64 41.73 28.03 43.35
C SER A 64 43.16 27.89 42.87
N GLY A 65 43.80 29.02 42.51
CA GLY A 65 45.10 28.98 41.85
C GLY A 65 45.02 28.31 40.47
N GLU A 66 45.80 27.26 40.26
CA GLU A 66 45.76 26.44 39.05
C GLU A 66 44.79 25.25 39.16
N GLU A 67 44.27 24.96 40.36
CA GLU A 67 43.33 23.89 40.59
C GLU A 67 41.92 24.26 40.12
N LYS A 68 41.30 23.30 39.42
CA LYS A 68 39.90 23.39 38.93
C LYS A 68 39.08 22.22 39.51
N THR A 69 38.09 22.56 40.29
CA THR A 69 37.17 21.56 40.88
C THR A 69 35.78 21.75 40.35
N TYR A 70 35.27 20.73 39.68
CA TYR A 70 33.89 20.69 39.16
C TYR A 70 32.94 20.21 40.26
N GLY A 71 31.92 21.03 40.56
CA GLY A 71 30.88 20.68 41.53
C GLY A 71 29.70 19.98 40.90
N ASP A 72 28.60 19.84 41.65
CA ASP A 72 27.39 19.10 41.31
C ASP A 72 27.15 18.88 39.83
N LYS A 73 26.87 17.63 39.44
CA LYS A 73 26.61 17.25 38.06
C LYS A 73 25.13 17.10 37.77
N SER A 74 24.76 17.36 36.53
CA SER A 74 23.43 17.11 35.96
C SER A 74 23.51 16.06 34.86
N ASN A 75 22.40 15.39 34.59
CA ASN A 75 22.26 14.54 33.40
C ASN A 75 21.84 15.31 32.16
N SER A 76 21.59 16.62 32.26
CA SER A 76 21.15 17.43 31.12
C SER A 76 21.61 18.88 31.20
N LEU A 77 21.74 19.51 30.02
CA LEU A 77 21.90 20.94 29.80
C LEU A 77 20.74 21.45 28.97
N THR A 78 20.26 22.65 29.26
CA THR A 78 19.16 23.25 28.49
C THR A 78 19.53 24.60 27.95
N LEU A 79 19.27 24.85 26.67
CA LEU A 79 19.30 26.13 26.02
C LEU A 79 17.88 26.55 25.65
N SER A 80 17.38 27.63 26.24
CA SER A 80 16.11 28.24 25.84
C SER A 80 16.39 29.38 24.86
N MET A 81 15.61 29.47 23.80
CA MET A 81 15.77 30.44 22.72
C MET A 81 14.48 31.22 22.54
N THR A 82 14.54 32.54 22.48
CA THR A 82 13.36 33.40 22.41
C THR A 82 12.89 33.71 21.00
N SER A 83 13.71 33.53 19.97
CA SER A 83 13.33 33.88 18.59
C SER A 83 14.33 33.40 17.56
N LEU A 84 14.58 32.10 17.47
CA LEU A 84 15.39 31.55 16.40
C LEU A 84 14.48 31.09 15.27
N GLU A 85 13.96 32.04 14.50
CA GLU A 85 13.06 31.77 13.37
C GLU A 85 13.84 31.49 12.11
N MET A 86 13.30 30.61 11.27
CA MET A 86 13.89 30.20 10.00
C MET A 86 12.79 30.05 8.95
N ALA A 87 12.88 30.80 7.87
CA ALA A 87 12.09 30.55 6.67
C ALA A 87 12.57 29.27 5.96
N LYS A 88 11.85 28.86 4.93
CA LYS A 88 12.26 27.71 4.09
C LYS A 88 13.69 27.92 3.56
N ASN A 89 14.52 26.88 3.70
CA ASN A 89 15.93 26.84 3.30
C ASN A 89 16.88 27.74 4.10
N GLU A 90 16.40 28.42 5.11
CA GLU A 90 17.27 29.19 6.01
C GLU A 90 18.02 28.31 6.99
N VAL A 91 19.15 28.87 7.45
CA VAL A 91 20.03 28.27 8.45
C VAL A 91 20.14 29.20 9.64
N ALA A 92 19.96 28.65 10.82
CA ALA A 92 20.14 29.39 12.06
C ALA A 92 21.10 28.65 13.01
N TYR A 93 21.67 29.40 13.96
CA TYR A 93 22.64 28.86 14.91
C TYR A 93 22.24 29.21 16.34
N GLY A 94 22.29 28.19 17.22
CA GLY A 94 22.21 28.35 18.67
C GLY A 94 23.53 27.97 19.31
N TYR A 95 23.83 28.59 20.46
CA TYR A 95 25.09 28.35 21.16
C TYR A 95 24.83 28.12 22.65
N LEU A 96 25.44 27.07 23.21
CA LEU A 96 25.35 26.71 24.61
C LEU A 96 26.77 26.52 25.18
N SER A 97 27.13 27.38 26.12
CA SER A 97 28.39 27.24 26.85
C SER A 97 28.21 26.27 28.02
N PHE A 98 29.17 25.39 28.23
CA PHE A 98 29.15 24.42 29.30
C PHE A 98 30.55 24.13 29.84
N PHE A 99 30.63 23.63 31.06
CA PHE A 99 31.91 23.17 31.62
C PHE A 99 32.31 21.85 31.01
N PRO A 100 33.61 21.68 30.64
CA PRO A 100 34.09 20.39 30.14
C PRO A 100 33.81 19.25 31.09
N MET A 101 33.41 18.13 30.54
CA MET A 101 33.10 16.91 31.30
C MET A 101 34.29 15.98 31.28
N ALA A 102 34.58 15.35 32.44
CA ALA A 102 35.71 14.46 32.60
C ALA A 102 35.36 12.97 32.64
N ASP A 103 34.10 12.64 32.86
CA ASP A 103 33.68 11.23 33.14
C ASP A 103 33.01 10.58 31.92
N MET A 104 33.50 10.86 30.72
CA MET A 104 32.96 10.24 29.50
C MET A 104 33.83 9.10 29.01
N THR A 105 33.19 8.10 28.43
CA THR A 105 33.84 7.03 27.66
C THR A 105 33.49 7.17 26.19
N LYS A 106 34.18 6.45 25.32
CA LYS A 106 33.80 6.40 23.88
C LYS A 106 32.35 5.97 23.65
N ASP A 107 31.79 5.18 24.58
CA ASP A 107 30.44 4.64 24.52
C ASP A 107 29.41 5.50 25.27
N THR A 108 29.81 6.64 25.86
CA THR A 108 28.87 7.59 26.47
C THR A 108 27.90 8.07 25.40
N GLU A 109 26.61 7.82 25.62
CA GLU A 109 25.55 8.16 24.70
C GLU A 109 24.98 9.54 25.07
N LEU A 110 24.86 10.40 24.06
CA LEU A 110 24.27 11.74 24.18
C LEU A 110 23.03 11.83 23.33
N THR A 111 22.00 12.46 23.89
CA THR A 111 20.78 12.79 23.20
C THR A 111 20.64 14.31 23.12
N PHE A 112 20.44 14.80 21.91
CA PHE A 112 20.19 16.22 21.61
C PHE A 112 18.75 16.35 21.14
N THR A 113 17.91 17.01 21.92
CA THR A 113 16.49 17.19 21.61
C THR A 113 16.22 18.68 21.36
N ALA A 114 15.83 19.03 20.15
CA ALA A 114 15.39 20.38 19.79
C ALA A 114 13.87 20.47 19.77
N THR A 115 13.30 21.45 20.46
CA THR A 115 11.88 21.77 20.39
C THR A 115 11.67 22.87 19.37
N ILE A 116 10.78 22.62 18.41
CA ILE A 116 10.44 23.54 17.32
C ILE A 116 8.94 23.84 17.32
N GLU A 117 8.58 25.01 16.81
CA GLU A 117 7.20 25.44 16.62
C GLU A 117 7.05 26.06 15.23
N LYS A 118 5.90 25.85 14.58
CA LYS A 118 5.56 26.57 13.35
C LYS A 118 5.30 28.05 13.69
N VAL A 119 5.86 28.96 12.93
CA VAL A 119 5.64 30.40 13.14
C VAL A 119 4.18 30.75 12.90
N GLY A 120 3.56 31.38 13.87
CA GLY A 120 2.12 31.72 13.85
C GLY A 120 1.19 30.64 14.41
N ASP A 121 1.70 29.46 14.78
CA ASP A 121 0.91 28.38 15.38
C ASP A 121 1.66 27.78 16.59
N SER A 122 1.37 28.28 17.76
CA SER A 122 1.97 27.79 19.02
C SER A 122 1.46 26.41 19.47
N SER A 123 0.41 25.87 18.85
CA SER A 123 -0.10 24.54 19.13
C SER A 123 0.71 23.44 18.40
N SER A 124 1.49 23.79 17.39
CA SER A 124 2.31 22.90 16.57
C SER A 124 3.69 22.61 17.15
N THR A 125 3.79 22.39 18.46
CA THR A 125 5.08 22.08 19.12
C THR A 125 5.51 20.66 18.80
N GLU A 126 6.72 20.51 18.25
CA GLU A 126 7.36 19.24 17.91
C GLU A 126 8.76 19.13 18.49
N THR A 127 9.28 17.91 18.59
CA THR A 127 10.67 17.66 18.99
C THR A 127 11.41 16.92 17.89
N ILE A 128 12.66 17.34 17.65
CA ILE A 128 13.60 16.65 16.76
C ILE A 128 14.74 16.15 17.62
N GLU A 129 15.07 14.89 17.48
CA GLU A 129 16.09 14.23 18.27
C GLU A 129 17.28 13.81 17.41
N LYS A 130 18.48 13.94 17.96
CA LYS A 130 19.69 13.32 17.45
C LYS A 130 20.40 12.64 18.60
N LYS A 131 20.64 11.34 18.46
CA LYS A 131 21.24 10.48 19.45
C LYS A 131 22.46 9.77 18.89
N GLY A 132 23.47 9.53 19.71
CA GLY A 132 24.63 8.76 19.31
C GLY A 132 25.69 8.71 20.42
N LYS A 133 26.62 7.77 20.28
CA LYS A 133 27.79 7.70 21.13
C LYS A 133 28.74 8.85 20.80
N ILE A 134 29.48 9.33 21.77
CA ILE A 134 30.42 10.45 21.56
C ILE A 134 31.45 10.13 20.47
N SER A 135 31.87 8.86 20.34
CA SER A 135 32.77 8.40 19.29
C SER A 135 32.17 8.41 17.87
N GLU A 136 30.83 8.45 17.76
CA GLU A 136 30.08 8.51 16.50
C GLU A 136 29.71 9.96 16.14
N LEU A 137 29.48 10.77 17.17
CA LEU A 137 29.06 12.17 17.00
C LEU A 137 30.24 13.09 16.65
N TYR A 138 31.46 12.74 17.08
CA TYR A 138 32.66 13.58 16.91
C TYR A 138 33.86 12.75 16.52
N ASN A 139 34.79 13.36 15.75
CA ASN A 139 36.09 12.72 15.46
C ASN A 139 36.92 12.60 16.74
N ALA A 140 37.72 11.56 16.84
CA ALA A 140 38.60 11.29 17.99
C ALA A 140 39.48 12.51 18.34
N GLU A 141 40.03 13.20 17.34
CA GLU A 141 40.88 14.40 17.54
C GLU A 141 40.19 15.57 18.26
N SER A 142 38.84 15.60 18.23
CA SER A 142 38.08 16.68 18.88
C SER A 142 37.66 16.36 20.31
N VAL A 143 37.58 15.10 20.69
CA VAL A 143 37.02 14.64 21.98
C VAL A 143 37.95 13.70 22.77
N VAL A 144 39.13 13.37 22.23
CA VAL A 144 40.15 12.56 22.93
C VAL A 144 41.29 13.46 23.38
N ALA A 145 41.62 13.41 24.66
CA ALA A 145 42.80 14.03 25.22
C ALA A 145 43.58 12.96 26.00
N GLY A 146 44.65 12.42 25.39
CA GLY A 146 45.29 11.20 25.85
C GLY A 146 44.36 9.99 25.60
N ASP A 147 44.18 9.14 26.61
CA ASP A 147 43.30 7.98 26.55
C ASP A 147 41.84 8.26 27.02
N GLU A 148 41.54 9.53 27.35
CA GLU A 148 40.23 9.93 27.88
C GLU A 148 39.37 10.62 26.83
N TYR A 149 38.09 10.25 26.81
CA TYR A 149 37.05 10.96 26.04
C TYR A 149 36.53 12.11 26.89
N LYS A 150 36.80 13.35 26.47
CA LYS A 150 36.33 14.58 27.16
C LYS A 150 36.15 15.75 26.20
N TYR A 151 35.24 16.62 26.54
CA TYR A 151 35.20 17.94 25.93
C TYR A 151 36.35 18.82 26.42
N VAL A 152 36.93 19.57 25.53
CA VAL A 152 38.09 20.41 25.83
C VAL A 152 37.64 21.86 25.92
N ALA A 153 38.03 22.56 27.01
CA ALA A 153 37.77 23.97 27.18
C ALA A 153 38.34 24.77 25.99
N GLY A 154 37.61 25.77 25.56
CA GLY A 154 37.97 26.59 24.39
C GLY A 154 37.62 25.98 23.04
N LYS A 155 37.20 24.72 22.98
CA LYS A 155 36.74 24.10 21.72
C LYS A 155 35.24 24.24 21.51
N ARG A 156 34.85 24.18 20.21
CA ARG A 156 33.46 24.22 19.75
C ARG A 156 33.09 22.87 19.18
N TYR A 157 31.91 22.39 19.56
CA TYR A 157 31.35 21.11 19.18
C TYR A 157 30.05 21.33 18.39
N GLY A 158 30.04 20.95 17.11
CA GLY A 158 28.95 21.21 16.20
C GLY A 158 27.93 20.05 16.22
N ILE A 159 26.64 20.39 16.32
CA ILE A 159 25.53 19.47 16.11
C ILE A 159 24.60 20.09 15.08
N SER A 160 24.25 19.33 14.05
CA SER A 160 23.35 19.79 12.99
C SER A 160 21.99 19.10 13.12
N PHE A 161 20.93 19.91 13.07
CA PHE A 161 19.55 19.49 12.95
C PHE A 161 19.01 19.92 11.59
N MET A 162 18.34 19.01 10.92
CA MET A 162 17.63 19.33 9.69
C MET A 162 16.15 19.18 9.97
N LEU A 163 15.40 20.28 9.86
CA LEU A 163 13.96 20.29 9.95
C LEU A 163 13.44 19.86 8.58
N VAL A 164 13.17 18.59 8.43
CA VAL A 164 12.47 18.06 7.26
C VAL A 164 10.99 17.93 7.56
N ALA A 165 10.13 18.11 6.58
CA ALA A 165 8.73 17.77 6.75
C ALA A 165 8.65 16.28 7.12
N ASP A 166 7.79 15.93 8.08
CA ASP A 166 7.37 14.54 8.24
C ASP A 166 6.52 14.20 7.02
N LEU A 167 7.17 13.69 6.00
CA LEU A 167 6.52 13.31 4.76
C LEU A 167 5.68 12.04 4.91
N GLY A 168 5.69 11.42 6.11
CA GLY A 168 5.00 10.15 6.37
C GLY A 168 5.69 8.94 5.72
N TYR A 169 6.85 9.15 5.09
CA TYR A 169 7.70 8.09 4.54
C TYR A 169 9.18 8.38 4.79
N GLU A 170 9.99 7.34 4.69
CA GLU A 170 11.45 7.40 4.73
C GLU A 170 12.02 6.86 3.42
N GLU A 171 12.95 7.57 2.81
CA GLU A 171 13.76 7.02 1.71
C GLU A 171 14.97 6.30 2.34
N THR A 172 14.93 4.98 2.35
CA THR A 172 15.96 4.12 2.97
C THR A 172 17.19 3.96 2.08
N GLU A 173 16.97 3.92 0.77
CA GLU A 173 17.97 3.92 -0.30
C GLU A 173 17.38 4.68 -1.50
N ALA A 174 18.21 5.10 -2.42
CA ALA A 174 17.75 5.82 -3.61
C ALA A 174 16.63 5.08 -4.34
N GLY A 175 15.45 5.69 -4.39
CA GLY A 175 14.25 5.13 -4.99
C GLY A 175 13.52 4.06 -4.17
N LYS A 176 13.93 3.79 -2.91
CA LYS A 176 13.25 2.87 -2.00
C LYS A 176 12.62 3.63 -0.84
N TYR A 177 11.32 3.59 -0.76
CA TYR A 177 10.50 4.35 0.19
C TYR A 177 9.77 3.43 1.15
N LEU A 178 9.88 3.72 2.45
CA LEU A 178 9.16 3.04 3.52
C LEU A 178 8.05 3.96 4.04
N VAL A 179 6.80 3.62 3.75
CA VAL A 179 5.62 4.43 4.11
C VAL A 179 5.17 4.08 5.52
N LYS A 180 5.14 5.07 6.41
CA LYS A 180 4.83 4.93 7.83
C LYS A 180 3.48 5.52 8.23
N LYS A 181 2.92 6.41 7.40
CA LYS A 181 1.65 7.11 7.62
C LYS A 181 0.94 7.37 6.29
N GLU A 182 -0.34 7.69 6.37
CA GLU A 182 -1.20 7.99 5.21
C GLU A 182 -0.60 9.09 4.32
N ASP A 183 -0.12 10.17 4.94
CA ASP A 183 0.48 11.29 4.23
C ASP A 183 1.73 10.86 3.42
N GLY A 184 2.40 9.79 3.85
CA GLY A 184 3.55 9.24 3.13
C GLY A 184 3.17 8.69 1.76
N LEU A 185 2.07 7.96 1.69
CA LEU A 185 1.56 7.44 0.42
C LEU A 185 1.04 8.57 -0.47
N ILE A 186 0.32 9.55 0.12
CA ILE A 186 -0.23 10.71 -0.59
C ILE A 186 0.89 11.58 -1.18
N ASN A 187 1.92 11.86 -0.39
CA ASN A 187 3.06 12.66 -0.83
C ASN A 187 3.84 11.99 -1.96
N LEU A 188 4.12 10.67 -1.85
CA LEU A 188 4.77 9.91 -2.92
C LEU A 188 3.93 9.88 -4.18
N ALA A 189 2.61 9.70 -4.06
CA ALA A 189 1.68 9.70 -5.20
C ALA A 189 1.67 11.03 -5.96
N SER A 190 1.99 12.14 -5.28
CA SER A 190 2.08 13.48 -5.86
C SER A 190 3.37 13.72 -6.67
N GLU A 191 4.32 12.77 -6.65
CA GLU A 191 5.63 12.90 -7.29
C GLU A 191 5.69 12.05 -8.57
N PRO A 192 5.40 12.61 -9.77
CA PRO A 192 5.37 11.85 -11.02
C PRO A 192 6.69 11.14 -11.32
N THR A 193 7.82 11.73 -10.95
CA THR A 193 9.16 11.16 -11.16
C THR A 193 9.38 9.89 -10.34
N VAL A 194 8.77 9.81 -9.15
CA VAL A 194 8.79 8.61 -8.31
C VAL A 194 7.87 7.55 -8.90
N MET A 195 6.63 7.93 -9.27
CA MET A 195 5.62 6.99 -9.77
C MET A 195 6.00 6.36 -11.11
N THR A 196 6.65 7.10 -12.01
CA THR A 196 7.03 6.60 -13.35
C THR A 196 8.43 5.99 -13.43
N ASN A 197 9.18 5.95 -12.33
CA ASN A 197 10.49 5.31 -12.29
C ASN A 197 10.36 3.81 -12.01
N VAL A 198 10.86 2.98 -12.93
CA VAL A 198 10.83 1.51 -12.82
C VAL A 198 11.65 0.95 -11.65
N ALA A 199 12.63 1.72 -11.14
CA ALA A 199 13.44 1.33 -9.99
C ALA A 199 12.79 1.69 -8.65
N THR A 200 11.67 2.42 -8.66
CA THR A 200 10.95 2.79 -7.43
C THR A 200 10.40 1.56 -6.73
N VAL A 201 10.65 1.46 -5.43
CA VAL A 201 10.03 0.48 -4.54
C VAL A 201 9.37 1.23 -3.37
N ILE A 202 8.07 1.08 -3.25
CA ILE A 202 7.27 1.64 -2.14
C ILE A 202 6.83 0.46 -1.28
N THR A 203 7.23 0.45 -0.01
CA THR A 203 6.86 -0.59 0.96
C THR A 203 6.05 0.03 2.08
N LEU A 204 4.95 -0.60 2.47
CA LEU A 204 4.18 -0.16 3.64
C LEU A 204 4.80 -0.75 4.92
N ASP A 205 5.04 0.11 5.92
CA ASP A 205 5.53 -0.26 7.25
C ASP A 205 4.39 -0.34 8.28
N ALA A 206 3.27 0.32 8.00
CA ALA A 206 2.09 0.36 8.85
C ALA A 206 0.81 0.16 8.05
N ASP A 207 -0.26 -0.23 8.73
CA ASP A 207 -1.61 -0.10 8.20
C ASP A 207 -1.96 1.39 8.07
N LEU A 208 -2.69 1.75 7.01
CA LEU A 208 -3.05 3.13 6.70
C LEU A 208 -4.58 3.30 6.78
N ASP A 209 -5.05 4.27 7.55
CA ASP A 209 -6.48 4.61 7.63
C ASP A 209 -6.79 5.88 6.81
N MET A 210 -7.28 5.67 5.61
CA MET A 210 -7.64 6.75 4.68
C MET A 210 -9.05 7.30 4.89
N SER A 211 -9.81 6.81 5.89
CA SER A 211 -11.21 7.17 6.10
C SER A 211 -11.45 8.65 6.41
N THR A 212 -10.45 9.31 6.99
CA THR A 212 -10.49 10.74 7.33
C THR A 212 -9.75 11.63 6.33
N LYS A 213 -9.12 11.03 5.32
CA LYS A 213 -8.39 11.76 4.28
C LYS A 213 -9.33 12.19 3.16
N GLU A 214 -8.90 13.17 2.40
CA GLU A 214 -9.58 13.54 1.17
C GLU A 214 -9.61 12.36 0.19
N ALA A 215 -10.54 12.40 -0.76
CA ALA A 215 -10.65 11.37 -1.76
C ALA A 215 -9.33 11.25 -2.56
N TRP A 216 -8.92 10.02 -2.77
CA TRP A 216 -7.73 9.69 -3.54
C TRP A 216 -7.87 10.12 -4.99
N VAL A 217 -6.93 10.91 -5.46
CA VAL A 217 -6.80 11.26 -6.87
C VAL A 217 -5.94 10.17 -7.53
N PRO A 218 -6.48 9.42 -8.50
CA PRO A 218 -5.74 8.35 -9.15
C PRO A 218 -4.41 8.82 -9.76
N VAL A 219 -3.33 8.10 -9.46
CA VAL A 219 -2.04 8.33 -10.11
C VAL A 219 -2.13 7.90 -11.57
N THR A 220 -1.75 8.76 -12.51
CA THR A 220 -1.92 8.50 -13.94
C THR A 220 -1.19 7.24 -14.42
N GLU A 221 0.06 7.05 -13.98
CA GLU A 221 0.88 5.92 -14.40
C GLU A 221 1.80 5.47 -13.26
N PHE A 222 1.86 4.16 -13.01
CA PHE A 222 2.78 3.55 -12.06
C PHE A 222 3.65 2.49 -12.73
N LYS A 223 4.99 2.62 -12.58
CA LYS A 223 5.97 1.70 -13.18
C LYS A 223 6.82 0.95 -12.18
N GLY A 224 6.83 1.37 -10.93
CA GLY A 224 7.64 0.78 -9.86
C GLY A 224 7.03 -0.48 -9.26
N ALA A 225 7.41 -0.76 -8.01
CA ALA A 225 6.82 -1.80 -7.18
C ALA A 225 6.16 -1.17 -5.95
N LEU A 226 4.88 -1.48 -5.72
CA LEU A 226 4.15 -1.21 -4.46
C LEU A 226 4.00 -2.52 -3.71
N ASP A 227 4.74 -2.68 -2.62
CA ASP A 227 4.65 -3.83 -1.73
C ASP A 227 3.87 -3.44 -0.47
N GLY A 228 2.68 -3.97 -0.34
CA GLY A 228 1.88 -3.78 0.87
C GLY A 228 2.50 -4.42 2.11
N ASN A 229 3.46 -5.34 1.94
CA ASN A 229 4.13 -6.04 3.06
C ASN A 229 3.14 -6.67 4.06
N GLY A 230 2.00 -7.14 3.54
CA GLY A 230 0.90 -7.70 4.32
C GLY A 230 0.06 -6.66 5.07
N LYS A 231 0.26 -5.36 4.84
CA LYS A 231 -0.51 -4.28 5.47
C LYS A 231 -1.81 -3.98 4.75
N THR A 232 -2.65 -3.21 5.42
CA THR A 232 -3.98 -2.82 4.97
C THR A 232 -4.05 -1.32 4.75
N ILE A 233 -4.67 -0.89 3.64
CA ILE A 233 -5.18 0.46 3.44
C ILE A 233 -6.69 0.40 3.59
N SER A 234 -7.24 1.07 4.61
CA SER A 234 -8.67 1.05 4.93
C SER A 234 -9.36 2.38 4.61
N GLY A 235 -10.66 2.31 4.29
CA GLY A 235 -11.51 3.49 4.09
C GLY A 235 -11.15 4.37 2.90
N LEU A 236 -10.40 3.84 1.93
CA LEU A 236 -9.95 4.59 0.76
C LEU A 236 -11.15 4.93 -0.14
N THR A 237 -11.40 6.23 -0.35
CA THR A 237 -12.36 6.71 -1.35
C THR A 237 -11.62 7.19 -2.57
N ILE A 238 -11.91 6.62 -3.74
CA ILE A 238 -11.28 6.96 -5.02
C ILE A 238 -12.28 7.74 -5.87
N GLU A 239 -11.92 8.94 -6.30
CA GLU A 239 -12.69 9.73 -7.26
C GLU A 239 -12.06 9.62 -8.64
N ALA A 240 -12.92 9.53 -9.66
CA ALA A 240 -12.43 9.43 -11.03
C ALA A 240 -11.68 10.70 -11.45
N THR A 241 -10.57 10.51 -12.12
CA THR A 241 -9.91 11.57 -12.90
C THR A 241 -10.26 11.34 -14.36
N GLY A 242 -11.12 12.17 -14.91
CA GLY A 242 -11.70 11.92 -16.23
C GLY A 242 -12.73 10.80 -16.19
N ASN A 243 -12.51 9.72 -16.96
CA ASN A 243 -13.45 8.60 -17.09
C ASN A 243 -13.06 7.36 -16.29
N ASP A 244 -11.83 7.27 -15.80
CA ASP A 244 -11.24 6.07 -15.22
C ASP A 244 -10.96 6.25 -13.73
N ALA A 245 -10.99 5.17 -12.94
CA ALA A 245 -10.72 5.20 -11.51
C ALA A 245 -10.00 3.95 -11.00
N GLY A 246 -9.06 4.16 -10.08
CA GLY A 246 -8.29 3.17 -9.35
C GLY A 246 -7.24 3.84 -8.49
N LEU A 247 -6.51 3.08 -7.68
CA LEU A 247 -5.31 3.61 -7.03
C LEU A 247 -4.38 4.21 -8.10
N PHE A 248 -4.28 3.51 -9.23
CA PHE A 248 -3.59 3.96 -10.44
C PHE A 248 -4.56 3.93 -11.64
N ILE A 249 -4.45 4.90 -12.56
CA ILE A 249 -5.14 4.80 -13.87
C ILE A 249 -4.50 3.66 -14.66
N THR A 250 -3.16 3.67 -14.79
CA THR A 250 -2.43 2.60 -15.45
C THR A 250 -1.34 2.03 -14.54
N ASN A 251 -1.43 0.73 -14.25
CA ASN A 251 -0.37 0.00 -13.59
C ASN A 251 0.51 -0.70 -14.65
N ASN A 252 1.72 -0.22 -14.85
CA ASN A 252 2.77 -0.86 -15.67
C ASN A 252 3.82 -1.58 -14.81
N GLY A 253 3.68 -1.50 -13.48
CA GLY A 253 4.61 -2.05 -12.49
C GLY A 253 4.06 -3.28 -11.77
N ILE A 254 4.43 -3.41 -10.51
CA ILE A 254 4.04 -4.53 -9.65
C ILE A 254 3.32 -3.99 -8.42
N ILE A 255 2.11 -4.49 -8.16
CA ILE A 255 1.38 -4.27 -6.90
C ILE A 255 1.26 -5.63 -6.22
N LYS A 256 1.70 -5.73 -4.97
CA LYS A 256 1.69 -7.02 -4.27
C LYS A 256 1.47 -6.92 -2.77
N ASN A 257 0.99 -8.03 -2.18
CA ASN A 257 0.89 -8.23 -0.71
C ASN A 257 0.09 -7.12 -0.01
N LEU A 258 -0.94 -6.57 -0.64
CA LEU A 258 -1.70 -5.42 -0.16
C LEU A 258 -3.18 -5.76 0.01
N THR A 259 -3.74 -5.40 1.16
CA THR A 259 -5.19 -5.42 1.39
C THR A 259 -5.76 -4.00 1.26
N LEU A 260 -6.78 -3.83 0.42
CA LEU A 260 -7.66 -2.65 0.43
C LEU A 260 -8.95 -3.03 1.14
N LYS A 261 -9.22 -2.39 2.28
CA LYS A 261 -10.40 -2.66 3.11
C LYS A 261 -11.39 -1.51 3.03
N ASP A 262 -12.68 -1.85 2.85
CA ASP A 262 -13.79 -0.89 2.76
C ASP A 262 -13.52 0.22 1.73
N VAL A 263 -13.00 -0.19 0.55
CA VAL A 263 -12.67 0.73 -0.53
C VAL A 263 -13.91 1.19 -1.28
N THR A 264 -14.00 2.48 -1.55
CA THR A 264 -15.08 3.06 -2.38
C THR A 264 -14.51 3.64 -3.66
N VAL A 265 -14.98 3.14 -4.82
CA VAL A 265 -14.75 3.78 -6.12
C VAL A 265 -16.06 4.43 -6.54
N LYS A 266 -16.09 5.78 -6.53
CA LYS A 266 -17.27 6.54 -6.90
C LYS A 266 -17.58 6.35 -8.38
N GLN A 267 -18.82 6.60 -8.73
CA GLN A 267 -19.36 6.41 -10.07
C GLN A 267 -18.47 6.94 -11.20
N VAL A 268 -18.07 6.06 -12.12
CA VAL A 268 -17.22 6.38 -13.26
C VAL A 268 -17.85 5.92 -14.59
N SER A 269 -17.40 6.51 -15.69
CA SER A 269 -17.92 6.19 -17.04
C SER A 269 -16.97 5.32 -17.87
N GLY A 270 -15.74 5.15 -17.45
CA GLY A 270 -14.70 4.38 -18.13
C GLY A 270 -14.33 3.08 -17.41
N ALA A 271 -13.04 2.82 -17.25
CA ALA A 271 -12.53 1.66 -16.55
C ALA A 271 -12.44 1.91 -15.04
N ALA A 272 -12.88 0.95 -14.24
CA ALA A 272 -12.84 1.03 -12.78
C ALA A 272 -12.31 -0.26 -12.14
N GLY A 273 -11.36 -0.12 -11.24
CA GLY A 273 -10.86 -1.16 -10.35
C GLY A 273 -10.18 -0.53 -9.14
N ALA A 274 -10.20 -1.21 -7.99
CA ALA A 274 -9.65 -0.61 -6.78
C ALA A 274 -8.12 -0.40 -6.87
N PHE A 275 -7.38 -1.33 -7.45
CA PHE A 275 -5.94 -1.19 -7.64
C PHE A 275 -5.57 -0.42 -8.91
N ALA A 276 -6.22 -0.70 -10.02
CA ALA A 276 -5.94 -0.01 -11.27
C ALA A 276 -7.17 0.02 -12.18
N ALA A 277 -7.37 1.11 -12.91
CA ALA A 277 -8.33 1.11 -13.99
C ALA A 277 -7.86 0.19 -15.13
N ILE A 278 -6.59 0.30 -15.51
CA ILE A 278 -5.92 -0.52 -16.53
C ILE A 278 -4.67 -1.17 -15.92
N ASN A 279 -4.58 -2.49 -16.00
CA ASN A 279 -3.38 -3.24 -15.61
C ASN A 279 -2.65 -3.74 -16.84
N THR A 280 -1.40 -3.33 -17.00
CA THR A 280 -0.45 -3.85 -18.00
C THR A 280 0.75 -4.54 -17.35
N GLY A 281 0.85 -4.44 -16.01
CA GLY A 281 1.86 -5.06 -15.17
C GLY A 281 1.31 -6.25 -14.36
N THR A 282 1.73 -6.37 -13.11
CA THR A 282 1.35 -7.47 -12.23
C THR A 282 0.62 -6.97 -10.99
N ILE A 283 -0.50 -7.60 -10.65
CA ILE A 283 -1.19 -7.46 -9.35
C ILE A 283 -1.23 -8.85 -8.73
N GLN A 284 -0.52 -9.05 -7.61
CA GLN A 284 -0.41 -10.38 -7.01
C GLN A 284 -0.55 -10.38 -5.49
N ASN A 285 -1.14 -11.47 -4.97
CA ASN A 285 -1.33 -11.64 -3.53
C ASN A 285 -2.00 -10.42 -2.87
N CYS A 286 -3.01 -9.86 -3.57
CA CYS A 286 -3.74 -8.68 -3.15
C CYS A 286 -5.18 -9.02 -2.77
N VAL A 287 -5.72 -8.31 -1.79
CA VAL A 287 -7.05 -8.56 -1.26
C VAL A 287 -7.91 -7.30 -1.32
N ILE A 288 -9.15 -7.43 -1.76
CA ILE A 288 -10.22 -6.47 -1.51
C ILE A 288 -11.11 -7.06 -0.42
N ASP A 289 -11.31 -6.35 0.68
CA ASP A 289 -12.10 -6.78 1.84
C ASP A 289 -13.17 -5.75 2.19
N GLY A 290 -14.36 -5.89 1.61
CA GLY A 290 -15.43 -4.91 1.76
C GLY A 290 -15.30 -3.70 0.83
N GLY A 291 -16.40 -2.96 0.66
CA GLY A 291 -16.44 -1.73 -0.12
C GLY A 291 -17.43 -1.73 -1.29
N ALA A 292 -17.38 -0.68 -2.09
CA ALA A 292 -18.32 -0.47 -3.19
C ALA A 292 -17.66 0.15 -4.42
N LEU A 293 -17.90 -0.42 -5.59
CA LEU A 293 -17.44 0.13 -6.88
C LEU A 293 -18.63 0.30 -7.82
N THR A 294 -18.77 1.47 -8.42
CA THR A 294 -19.93 1.81 -9.28
C THR A 294 -19.48 2.38 -10.61
N VAL A 295 -20.08 1.88 -11.71
CA VAL A 295 -19.93 2.44 -13.06
C VAL A 295 -21.28 2.73 -13.70
N ASN A 296 -21.35 3.73 -14.60
CA ASN A 296 -22.58 4.07 -15.33
C ASN A 296 -22.37 4.45 -16.81
N GLY A 297 -21.15 4.35 -17.32
CA GLY A 297 -20.82 4.76 -18.69
C GLY A 297 -21.13 3.67 -19.73
N ALA A 298 -21.33 4.08 -20.98
CA ALA A 298 -21.30 3.17 -22.11
C ALA A 298 -19.86 2.67 -22.31
N ASP A 299 -19.71 1.36 -22.59
CA ASP A 299 -18.42 0.68 -22.77
C ASP A 299 -17.48 0.70 -21.55
N ALA A 300 -18.02 1.03 -20.36
CA ALA A 300 -17.28 0.94 -19.12
C ALA A 300 -16.81 -0.50 -18.82
N LYS A 301 -15.74 -0.58 -18.05
CA LYS A 301 -15.15 -1.86 -17.61
C LYS A 301 -15.02 -1.85 -16.11
N LEU A 302 -15.69 -2.78 -15.43
CA LEU A 302 -15.69 -2.87 -13.97
C LEU A 302 -15.10 -4.18 -13.49
N GLY A 303 -14.11 -4.10 -12.59
CA GLY A 303 -13.66 -5.24 -11.79
C GLY A 303 -13.21 -4.76 -10.42
N ALA A 304 -13.34 -5.56 -9.38
CA ALA A 304 -12.88 -5.14 -8.06
C ALA A 304 -11.36 -4.90 -8.04
N ILE A 305 -10.60 -5.72 -8.77
CA ILE A 305 -9.13 -5.58 -8.87
C ILE A 305 -8.77 -4.55 -9.94
N THR A 306 -9.26 -4.74 -11.17
CA THR A 306 -8.97 -3.83 -12.30
C THR A 306 -10.12 -3.79 -13.30
N GLY A 307 -10.35 -2.64 -13.91
CA GLY A 307 -11.30 -2.52 -15.04
C GLY A 307 -10.83 -3.33 -16.24
N HIS A 308 -9.55 -3.27 -16.58
CA HIS A 308 -8.98 -3.92 -17.75
C HIS A 308 -7.58 -4.50 -17.47
N ASN A 309 -7.47 -5.84 -17.48
CA ASN A 309 -6.19 -6.55 -17.49
C ASN A 309 -5.76 -6.71 -18.95
N GLN A 310 -4.87 -5.84 -19.46
CA GLN A 310 -4.86 -5.49 -20.88
C GLN A 310 -3.85 -6.25 -21.75
N THR A 311 -2.59 -6.39 -21.33
CA THR A 311 -1.51 -6.86 -22.22
C THR A 311 -1.13 -8.32 -21.97
N GLY A 312 -0.35 -8.93 -22.89
CA GLY A 312 0.15 -10.31 -22.72
C GLY A 312 1.13 -10.49 -21.56
N ALA A 313 1.69 -9.40 -21.04
CA ALA A 313 2.52 -9.39 -19.83
C ALA A 313 1.70 -9.15 -18.57
N SER A 314 0.44 -8.70 -18.68
CA SER A 314 -0.38 -8.38 -17.52
C SER A 314 -0.86 -9.63 -16.80
N MET A 315 -0.79 -9.57 -15.46
CA MET A 315 -1.13 -10.69 -14.60
C MET A 315 -1.91 -10.23 -13.37
N ILE A 316 -2.98 -10.97 -13.07
CA ILE A 316 -3.65 -10.98 -11.77
C ILE A 316 -3.42 -12.36 -11.17
N LYS A 317 -2.68 -12.44 -10.06
CA LYS A 317 -2.29 -13.71 -9.47
C LYS A 317 -2.55 -13.76 -7.98
N ASP A 318 -3.15 -14.86 -7.52
CA ASP A 318 -3.40 -15.14 -6.09
C ASP A 318 -4.13 -13.98 -5.38
N CYS A 319 -5.05 -13.32 -6.11
CA CYS A 319 -5.83 -12.20 -5.59
C CYS A 319 -7.20 -12.68 -5.10
N LYS A 320 -7.70 -12.01 -4.06
CA LYS A 320 -8.97 -12.38 -3.43
C LYS A 320 -9.90 -11.17 -3.27
N VAL A 321 -11.18 -11.35 -3.59
CA VAL A 321 -12.24 -10.39 -3.27
C VAL A 321 -13.17 -11.05 -2.26
N LYS A 322 -13.33 -10.45 -1.09
CA LYS A 322 -14.09 -10.99 0.03
C LYS A 322 -14.81 -9.91 0.83
N GLY A 323 -15.56 -10.32 1.85
CA GLY A 323 -16.37 -9.41 2.65
C GLY A 323 -17.53 -8.81 1.84
N ASN A 324 -18.19 -7.79 2.38
CA ASN A 324 -19.35 -7.16 1.76
C ASN A 324 -18.92 -6.20 0.62
N VAL A 325 -18.34 -6.75 -0.46
CA VAL A 325 -18.05 -5.95 -1.66
C VAL A 325 -19.27 -5.88 -2.55
N VAL A 326 -19.67 -4.66 -2.93
CA VAL A 326 -20.79 -4.42 -3.85
C VAL A 326 -20.28 -3.82 -5.15
N LEU A 327 -20.39 -4.56 -6.24
CA LEU A 327 -20.12 -4.07 -7.59
C LEU A 327 -21.43 -3.63 -8.24
N THR A 328 -21.51 -2.41 -8.75
CA THR A 328 -22.74 -1.87 -9.33
C THR A 328 -22.51 -1.33 -10.74
N VAL A 329 -23.30 -1.83 -11.68
CA VAL A 329 -23.50 -1.19 -12.99
C VAL A 329 -24.82 -0.42 -12.94
N ALA A 330 -24.73 0.91 -12.87
CA ALA A 330 -25.90 1.78 -12.74
C ALA A 330 -26.55 2.17 -14.10
N GLY A 331 -25.84 1.97 -15.21
CA GLY A 331 -26.30 2.25 -16.57
C GLY A 331 -25.26 1.85 -17.62
N GLY A 332 -25.61 1.98 -18.90
CA GLY A 332 -24.70 1.71 -20.01
C GLY A 332 -24.56 0.22 -20.39
N LYS A 333 -23.86 -0.02 -21.51
CA LYS A 333 -23.38 -1.31 -21.93
C LYS A 333 -21.98 -1.52 -21.30
N VAL A 334 -21.83 -2.49 -20.41
CA VAL A 334 -20.64 -2.61 -19.56
C VAL A 334 -20.11 -4.04 -19.58
N ASN A 335 -18.81 -4.20 -19.70
CA ASN A 335 -18.14 -5.46 -19.39
C ASN A 335 -17.70 -5.44 -17.94
N ALA A 336 -18.24 -6.36 -17.12
CA ALA A 336 -17.99 -6.32 -15.71
C ALA A 336 -17.82 -7.72 -15.09
N GLY A 337 -16.87 -7.84 -14.17
CA GLY A 337 -16.58 -9.08 -13.46
C GLY A 337 -16.08 -8.82 -12.04
N GLY A 338 -16.10 -9.87 -11.23
CA GLY A 338 -15.67 -9.81 -9.85
C GLY A 338 -14.19 -9.41 -9.69
N LEU A 339 -13.31 -9.86 -10.60
CA LEU A 339 -11.89 -9.49 -10.61
C LEU A 339 -11.60 -8.41 -11.66
N ALA A 340 -12.02 -8.64 -12.91
CA ALA A 340 -11.71 -7.74 -14.02
C ALA A 340 -12.92 -7.55 -14.95
N GLY A 341 -13.11 -6.34 -15.46
CA GLY A 341 -14.11 -6.07 -16.49
C GLY A 341 -13.76 -6.77 -17.80
N VAL A 342 -12.51 -6.64 -18.23
CA VAL A 342 -11.96 -7.27 -19.44
C VAL A 342 -10.62 -7.92 -19.12
N ASN A 343 -10.36 -9.12 -19.67
CA ASN A 343 -9.07 -9.81 -19.58
C ASN A 343 -8.52 -10.07 -20.98
N GLY A 344 -7.39 -9.43 -21.33
CA GLY A 344 -6.81 -9.44 -22.66
C GLY A 344 -7.44 -8.39 -23.58
N TRP A 345 -6.69 -8.00 -24.58
CA TRP A 345 -7.15 -7.22 -25.73
C TRP A 345 -6.09 -7.37 -26.81
N TRP A 346 -6.33 -8.30 -27.73
CA TRP A 346 -5.35 -8.73 -28.75
C TRP A 346 -4.08 -9.39 -28.15
N SER A 347 -4.14 -9.86 -26.88
CA SER A 347 -2.99 -10.43 -26.17
C SER A 347 -3.42 -11.35 -25.03
N LYS A 348 -2.53 -12.27 -24.62
CA LYS A 348 -2.82 -13.32 -23.64
C LYS A 348 -2.59 -12.85 -22.20
N ALA A 349 -3.36 -11.85 -21.73
CA ALA A 349 -3.37 -11.46 -20.32
C ALA A 349 -3.77 -12.65 -19.41
N GLN A 350 -3.28 -12.68 -18.18
CA GLN A 350 -3.40 -13.85 -17.32
C GLN A 350 -4.13 -13.53 -16.01
N ILE A 351 -5.00 -14.45 -15.60
CA ILE A 351 -5.61 -14.47 -14.26
C ILE A 351 -5.40 -15.88 -13.69
N GLN A 352 -4.70 -15.96 -12.55
CA GLN A 352 -4.34 -17.24 -11.93
C GLN A 352 -4.64 -17.25 -10.43
N GLY A 353 -5.06 -18.39 -9.88
CA GLY A 353 -5.20 -18.64 -8.45
C GLY A 353 -6.10 -17.66 -7.69
N SER A 354 -6.96 -16.94 -8.41
CA SER A 354 -7.69 -15.80 -7.86
C SER A 354 -9.16 -16.15 -7.62
N SER A 355 -9.78 -15.51 -6.62
CA SER A 355 -11.10 -15.93 -6.16
C SER A 355 -12.01 -14.79 -5.71
N ILE A 356 -13.32 -15.08 -5.76
CA ILE A 356 -14.39 -14.23 -5.25
C ILE A 356 -15.21 -15.01 -4.23
N ASP A 357 -15.34 -14.48 -3.02
CA ASP A 357 -16.10 -15.09 -1.94
C ASP A 357 -17.62 -14.84 -2.05
N LYS A 358 -18.40 -15.59 -1.28
CA LYS A 358 -19.88 -15.60 -1.33
C LYS A 358 -20.56 -14.34 -0.82
N GLU A 359 -19.85 -13.54 0.00
CA GLU A 359 -20.34 -12.26 0.53
C GLU A 359 -20.29 -11.13 -0.51
N VAL A 360 -19.60 -11.36 -1.63
CA VAL A 360 -19.50 -10.39 -2.73
C VAL A 360 -20.78 -10.41 -3.55
N SER A 361 -21.30 -9.23 -3.86
CA SER A 361 -22.51 -9.07 -4.65
C SER A 361 -22.28 -8.17 -5.87
N PHE A 362 -22.98 -8.50 -6.94
CA PHE A 362 -22.99 -7.72 -8.18
C PHE A 362 -24.42 -7.32 -8.53
N VAL A 363 -24.64 -6.01 -8.70
CA VAL A 363 -25.94 -5.43 -9.08
C VAL A 363 -25.85 -4.85 -10.48
N TYR A 364 -26.61 -5.44 -11.43
CA TYR A 364 -26.65 -4.97 -12.79
C TYR A 364 -27.98 -4.26 -13.10
N ARG A 365 -27.87 -2.98 -13.50
CA ARG A 365 -28.96 -2.10 -13.97
C ARG A 365 -28.60 -1.44 -15.30
N GLY A 366 -27.65 -2.02 -16.04
CA GLY A 366 -27.24 -1.52 -17.34
C GLY A 366 -28.36 -1.62 -18.39
N ASN A 367 -28.17 -0.94 -19.51
CA ASN A 367 -29.08 -0.98 -20.67
C ASN A 367 -28.29 -1.46 -21.89
N GLY A 368 -28.24 -2.75 -22.12
CA GLY A 368 -27.59 -3.25 -23.31
C GLY A 368 -26.90 -4.61 -23.13
N GLU A 369 -26.23 -5.04 -24.19
CA GLU A 369 -25.62 -6.38 -24.30
C GLU A 369 -24.21 -6.45 -23.68
N GLY A 370 -24.04 -5.90 -22.49
CA GLY A 370 -22.79 -6.04 -21.73
C GLY A 370 -22.52 -7.51 -21.35
N ALA A 371 -21.27 -7.83 -21.11
CA ALA A 371 -20.87 -9.15 -20.64
C ALA A 371 -20.57 -9.10 -19.14
N ILE A 372 -21.28 -9.91 -18.35
CA ILE A 372 -21.16 -9.97 -16.90
C ILE A 372 -20.65 -11.35 -16.49
N GLY A 373 -19.58 -11.39 -15.69
CA GLY A 373 -19.01 -12.64 -15.19
C GLY A 373 -18.70 -12.61 -13.70
N GLY A 374 -18.78 -13.76 -13.07
CA GLY A 374 -18.40 -13.88 -11.66
C GLY A 374 -16.92 -13.56 -11.42
N LEU A 375 -16.04 -13.83 -12.38
CA LEU A 375 -14.64 -13.44 -12.35
C LEU A 375 -14.35 -12.33 -13.35
N VAL A 376 -14.75 -12.48 -14.61
CA VAL A 376 -14.39 -11.61 -15.72
C VAL A 376 -15.61 -11.31 -16.58
N GLY A 377 -15.82 -10.04 -16.91
CA GLY A 377 -16.87 -9.65 -17.85
C GLY A 377 -16.61 -10.22 -19.23
N TRP A 378 -15.51 -9.85 -19.85
CA TRP A 378 -15.13 -10.36 -21.16
C TRP A 378 -13.67 -10.82 -21.20
N ASN A 379 -13.43 -12.09 -21.47
CA ASN A 379 -12.12 -12.69 -21.64
C ASN A 379 -11.75 -12.71 -23.13
N VAL A 380 -11.01 -11.70 -23.59
CA VAL A 380 -10.62 -11.53 -24.99
C VAL A 380 -9.23 -12.14 -25.20
N GLN A 381 -9.14 -13.42 -25.54
CA GLN A 381 -7.90 -14.19 -25.74
C GLN A 381 -7.02 -14.32 -24.48
N GLY A 382 -7.44 -13.82 -23.31
CA GLY A 382 -6.76 -14.00 -22.04
C GLY A 382 -6.89 -15.44 -21.53
N THR A 383 -6.04 -15.80 -20.56
CA THR A 383 -6.08 -17.09 -19.88
C THR A 383 -6.61 -16.94 -18.46
N ILE A 384 -7.44 -17.88 -18.02
CA ILE A 384 -7.95 -17.96 -16.65
C ILE A 384 -7.66 -19.37 -16.13
N THR A 385 -6.90 -19.49 -15.03
CA THR A 385 -6.47 -20.80 -14.52
C THR A 385 -6.54 -20.84 -12.99
N GLY A 386 -7.12 -21.90 -12.42
CA GLY A 386 -7.15 -22.12 -10.99
C GLY A 386 -8.02 -21.12 -10.20
N CYS A 387 -9.07 -20.60 -10.84
CA CYS A 387 -9.89 -19.51 -10.29
C CYS A 387 -11.29 -19.95 -9.93
N TYR A 388 -11.94 -19.24 -8.99
CA TYR A 388 -13.36 -19.53 -8.71
C TYR A 388 -14.16 -18.29 -8.31
N SER A 389 -15.49 -18.40 -8.48
CA SER A 389 -16.44 -17.38 -8.05
C SER A 389 -17.60 -17.99 -7.27
N LEU A 390 -17.85 -17.45 -6.08
CA LEU A 390 -18.99 -17.79 -5.24
C LEU A 390 -20.00 -16.62 -5.13
N MET A 391 -19.79 -15.52 -5.84
CA MET A 391 -20.57 -14.29 -5.71
C MET A 391 -22.02 -14.43 -6.17
N THR A 392 -22.87 -13.53 -5.69
CA THR A 392 -24.24 -13.37 -6.18
C THR A 392 -24.31 -12.27 -7.24
N ILE A 393 -24.86 -12.60 -8.42
CA ILE A 393 -25.15 -11.64 -9.50
C ILE A 393 -26.66 -11.42 -9.57
N THR A 394 -27.12 -10.19 -9.38
CA THR A 394 -28.53 -9.80 -9.56
C THR A 394 -28.66 -8.81 -10.70
N ALA A 395 -29.36 -9.22 -11.78
CA ALA A 395 -29.62 -8.36 -12.94
C ALA A 395 -31.10 -7.92 -12.97
N PHE A 396 -31.32 -6.61 -12.95
CA PHE A 396 -32.66 -6.01 -13.01
C PHE A 396 -33.10 -5.65 -14.43
N THR A 397 -32.16 -5.65 -15.36
CA THR A 397 -32.37 -5.36 -16.79
C THR A 397 -31.87 -6.53 -17.63
N ALA A 398 -32.04 -6.48 -18.95
CA ALA A 398 -31.54 -7.51 -19.85
C ALA A 398 -30.05 -7.77 -19.65
N VAL A 399 -29.65 -9.02 -19.52
CA VAL A 399 -28.30 -9.42 -19.17
C VAL A 399 -27.79 -10.61 -19.98
N ASN A 400 -26.49 -10.61 -20.25
CA ASN A 400 -25.71 -11.77 -20.64
C ASN A 400 -24.70 -12.08 -19.56
N ALA A 401 -24.87 -13.20 -18.84
CA ALA A 401 -24.05 -13.50 -17.68
C ALA A 401 -23.49 -14.94 -17.70
N GLY A 402 -22.30 -15.08 -17.11
CA GLY A 402 -21.69 -16.37 -16.80
C GLY A 402 -21.21 -16.44 -15.36
N GLY A 403 -21.29 -17.61 -14.75
CA GLY A 403 -20.84 -17.80 -13.36
C GLY A 403 -19.34 -17.50 -13.17
N LEU A 404 -18.54 -17.70 -14.22
CA LEU A 404 -17.13 -17.28 -14.27
C LEU A 404 -16.95 -16.12 -15.25
N VAL A 405 -17.39 -16.26 -16.50
CA VAL A 405 -17.08 -15.32 -17.57
C VAL A 405 -18.33 -14.98 -18.39
N GLY A 406 -18.59 -13.69 -18.58
CA GLY A 406 -19.71 -13.22 -19.39
C GLY A 406 -19.53 -13.53 -20.87
N GLY A 407 -18.48 -13.02 -21.50
CA GLY A 407 -18.08 -13.37 -22.87
C GLY A 407 -16.70 -14.01 -22.86
N ASN A 408 -16.52 -15.18 -23.47
CA ASN A 408 -15.25 -15.90 -23.42
C ASN A 408 -14.72 -16.23 -24.81
N GLU A 409 -13.52 -15.80 -25.13
CA GLU A 409 -12.80 -16.12 -26.37
C GLU A 409 -11.45 -16.82 -26.10
N GLY A 410 -11.07 -16.93 -24.82
CA GLY A 410 -9.82 -17.55 -24.38
C GLY A 410 -10.02 -18.85 -23.61
N PRO A 411 -8.92 -19.50 -23.20
CA PRO A 411 -8.99 -20.70 -22.38
C PRO A 411 -9.31 -20.39 -20.90
N VAL A 412 -10.17 -21.22 -20.33
CA VAL A 412 -10.48 -21.28 -18.89
C VAL A 412 -10.19 -22.71 -18.42
N THR A 413 -9.27 -22.85 -17.49
CA THR A 413 -8.78 -24.16 -17.02
C THR A 413 -8.87 -24.26 -15.51
N ALA A 414 -9.19 -25.44 -14.98
CA ALA A 414 -9.18 -25.72 -13.54
C ALA A 414 -9.95 -24.66 -12.72
N SER A 415 -11.14 -24.26 -13.18
CA SER A 415 -11.89 -23.15 -12.58
C SER A 415 -13.34 -23.51 -12.33
N PHE A 416 -13.97 -22.90 -11.31
CA PHE A 416 -15.37 -23.24 -11.01
C PHE A 416 -16.23 -22.05 -10.58
N ALA A 417 -17.53 -22.17 -10.76
CA ALA A 417 -18.54 -21.27 -10.26
C ALA A 417 -19.52 -22.00 -9.33
N ALA A 418 -19.74 -21.42 -8.14
CA ALA A 418 -20.73 -21.94 -7.18
C ALA A 418 -21.53 -20.79 -6.53
N GLY A 419 -21.69 -19.70 -7.25
CA GLY A 419 -22.44 -18.51 -6.87
C GLY A 419 -23.93 -18.61 -7.16
N GLU A 420 -24.57 -17.45 -7.25
CA GLU A 420 -25.99 -17.33 -7.64
C GLU A 420 -26.15 -16.31 -8.76
N ILE A 421 -26.94 -16.60 -9.77
CA ILE A 421 -27.31 -15.64 -10.81
C ILE A 421 -28.82 -15.52 -10.87
N VAL A 422 -29.32 -14.30 -10.61
CA VAL A 422 -30.75 -13.98 -10.64
C VAL A 422 -31.01 -12.95 -11.73
N ALA A 423 -31.63 -13.33 -12.85
CA ALA A 423 -32.02 -12.46 -13.93
C ALA A 423 -33.52 -12.10 -13.84
N LYS A 424 -33.81 -10.85 -13.49
CA LYS A 424 -35.18 -10.32 -13.31
C LYS A 424 -35.81 -9.81 -14.61
N ALA A 425 -35.07 -9.80 -15.71
CA ALA A 425 -35.54 -9.42 -17.06
C ALA A 425 -35.12 -10.50 -18.07
N SER A 426 -35.12 -10.18 -19.37
CA SER A 426 -34.66 -11.08 -20.43
C SER A 426 -33.15 -11.31 -20.40
N GLY A 427 -32.64 -12.38 -21.01
CA GLY A 427 -31.21 -12.57 -21.16
C GLY A 427 -30.78 -14.02 -21.35
N ASN A 428 -29.47 -14.22 -21.26
CA ASN A 428 -28.81 -15.50 -21.37
C ASN A 428 -27.86 -15.70 -20.18
N ILE A 429 -28.05 -16.76 -19.41
CA ILE A 429 -27.20 -17.12 -18.28
C ILE A 429 -26.61 -18.51 -18.44
N GLY A 430 -25.28 -18.59 -18.32
CA GLY A 430 -24.53 -19.84 -18.27
C GLY A 430 -23.89 -20.07 -16.90
N GLY A 431 -23.92 -21.30 -16.41
CA GLY A 431 -23.32 -21.64 -15.11
C GLY A 431 -21.84 -21.38 -15.03
N LEU A 432 -21.11 -21.55 -16.14
CA LEU A 432 -19.69 -21.17 -16.25
C LEU A 432 -19.51 -19.93 -17.12
N VAL A 433 -19.91 -19.99 -18.37
CA VAL A 433 -19.72 -18.90 -19.33
C VAL A 433 -21.06 -18.65 -20.07
N LYS A 434 -21.27 -17.40 -20.52
CA LYS A 434 -22.39 -17.12 -21.40
C LYS A 434 -22.16 -17.74 -22.78
N ASN A 435 -20.97 -17.58 -23.36
CA ASN A 435 -20.62 -18.15 -24.68
C ASN A 435 -19.11 -18.18 -24.91
N GLY A 436 -18.71 -19.03 -25.86
CA GLY A 436 -17.40 -19.04 -26.53
C GLY A 436 -16.25 -19.66 -25.72
N GLY A 437 -15.11 -19.74 -26.38
CA GLY A 437 -13.83 -20.17 -25.82
C GLY A 437 -13.68 -21.67 -25.56
N THR A 438 -12.62 -22.00 -24.84
CA THR A 438 -12.31 -23.39 -24.43
C THR A 438 -12.36 -23.51 -22.91
N LEU A 439 -13.04 -24.52 -22.42
CA LEU A 439 -13.11 -24.85 -21.00
C LEU A 439 -12.46 -26.23 -20.78
N THR A 440 -11.56 -26.32 -19.78
CA THR A 440 -10.91 -27.61 -19.45
C THR A 440 -10.93 -27.84 -17.95
N GLY A 441 -11.51 -28.97 -17.52
CA GLY A 441 -11.62 -29.35 -16.12
C GLY A 441 -12.33 -28.29 -15.28
N CYS A 442 -13.44 -27.76 -15.75
CA CYS A 442 -14.21 -26.73 -15.06
C CYS A 442 -15.56 -27.30 -14.57
N TYR A 443 -16.07 -26.73 -13.46
CA TYR A 443 -17.42 -27.14 -13.03
C TYR A 443 -18.28 -25.96 -12.56
N SER A 444 -19.62 -26.15 -12.59
CA SER A 444 -20.57 -25.22 -12.02
C SER A 444 -21.58 -25.92 -11.12
N THR A 445 -21.71 -25.38 -9.92
CA THR A 445 -22.82 -25.69 -9.00
C THR A 445 -23.64 -24.44 -8.69
N SER A 446 -23.57 -23.45 -9.59
CA SER A 446 -24.28 -22.18 -9.43
C SER A 446 -25.79 -22.36 -9.42
N VAL A 447 -26.46 -21.60 -8.55
CA VAL A 447 -27.91 -21.48 -8.55
C VAL A 447 -28.31 -20.46 -9.61
N LEU A 448 -29.05 -20.90 -10.62
CA LEU A 448 -29.45 -20.09 -11.77
C LEU A 448 -30.96 -19.90 -11.77
N SER A 449 -31.41 -18.65 -11.78
CA SER A 449 -32.84 -18.32 -11.81
C SER A 449 -33.13 -17.14 -12.72
N GLY A 450 -34.30 -17.14 -13.33
CA GLY A 450 -34.73 -16.07 -14.22
C GLY A 450 -36.19 -16.09 -14.56
N THR A 451 -36.68 -15.03 -15.21
CA THR A 451 -38.02 -14.97 -15.77
C THR A 451 -38.15 -15.92 -16.95
N ALA A 452 -39.39 -16.14 -17.46
CA ALA A 452 -39.64 -16.99 -18.62
C ALA A 452 -38.91 -16.52 -19.91
N SER A 453 -38.43 -15.29 -19.94
CA SER A 453 -37.68 -14.73 -21.06
C SER A 453 -36.17 -14.90 -20.94
N VAL A 454 -35.67 -15.67 -19.95
CA VAL A 454 -34.27 -15.95 -19.74
C VAL A 454 -33.90 -17.32 -20.23
N THR A 455 -32.88 -17.44 -21.10
CA THR A 455 -32.28 -18.71 -21.46
C THR A 455 -31.24 -19.08 -20.40
N ILE A 456 -31.44 -20.26 -19.76
CA ILE A 456 -30.58 -20.73 -18.68
C ILE A 456 -29.91 -22.05 -19.12
N CYS A 457 -28.58 -22.10 -18.98
CA CYS A 457 -27.77 -23.28 -19.30
C CYS A 457 -26.78 -23.60 -18.19
N GLY A 458 -26.55 -24.86 -17.89
CA GLY A 458 -25.65 -25.29 -16.82
C GLY A 458 -24.19 -24.91 -17.04
N ILE A 459 -23.73 -24.91 -18.30
CA ILE A 459 -22.36 -24.50 -18.65
C ILE A 459 -22.37 -23.22 -19.49
N SER A 460 -23.00 -23.27 -20.68
CA SER A 460 -22.98 -22.15 -21.64
C SER A 460 -24.28 -22.09 -22.44
N THR A 461 -24.75 -20.89 -22.76
CA THR A 461 -25.89 -20.65 -23.67
C THR A 461 -25.48 -20.62 -25.14
N GLY A 462 -24.18 -20.51 -25.44
CA GLY A 462 -23.63 -20.46 -26.80
C GLY A 462 -22.65 -21.61 -27.06
N SER A 463 -22.06 -21.60 -28.25
CA SER A 463 -21.04 -22.58 -28.61
C SER A 463 -19.79 -22.43 -27.74
N VAL A 464 -19.31 -23.54 -27.19
CA VAL A 464 -18.11 -23.64 -26.36
C VAL A 464 -17.44 -24.98 -26.61
N THR A 465 -16.12 -25.04 -26.57
CA THR A 465 -15.39 -26.30 -26.53
C THR A 465 -15.12 -26.65 -25.08
N ALA A 466 -15.66 -27.79 -24.61
CA ALA A 466 -15.52 -28.22 -23.22
C ALA A 466 -14.86 -29.60 -23.14
N ASN A 467 -13.87 -29.75 -22.26
CA ASN A 467 -13.21 -30.99 -21.96
C ASN A 467 -13.23 -31.22 -20.45
N GLU A 468 -13.82 -32.38 -20.03
CA GLU A 468 -13.98 -32.72 -18.61
C GLU A 468 -14.63 -31.59 -17.79
N CYS A 469 -15.72 -31.01 -18.31
CA CYS A 469 -16.47 -29.95 -17.66
C CYS A 469 -17.84 -30.43 -17.23
N TYR A 470 -18.25 -30.07 -16.00
CA TYR A 470 -19.45 -30.61 -15.38
C TYR A 470 -20.32 -29.49 -14.78
N PHE A 471 -21.64 -29.79 -14.65
CA PHE A 471 -22.55 -28.93 -13.90
C PHE A 471 -23.54 -29.70 -13.09
N MET A 472 -23.93 -29.12 -11.97
CA MET A 472 -24.95 -29.63 -11.07
C MET A 472 -25.97 -28.49 -10.84
N SER A 473 -27.13 -28.57 -11.48
CA SER A 473 -28.19 -27.57 -11.34
C SER A 473 -29.54 -28.22 -11.54
N ASP A 474 -30.42 -28.15 -10.54
CA ASP A 474 -31.77 -28.67 -10.62
C ASP A 474 -32.60 -27.88 -11.64
N GLY A 475 -33.33 -28.60 -12.48
CA GLY A 475 -34.24 -28.02 -13.47
C GLY A 475 -33.55 -27.32 -14.66
N VAL A 476 -32.23 -27.32 -14.72
CA VAL A 476 -31.48 -26.70 -15.82
C VAL A 476 -31.05 -27.76 -16.83
N SER A 477 -31.28 -27.49 -18.08
CA SER A 477 -30.77 -28.27 -19.22
C SER A 477 -29.64 -27.50 -19.90
N ASN A 478 -28.89 -28.13 -20.78
CA ASN A 478 -27.88 -27.51 -21.59
C ASN A 478 -28.25 -27.58 -23.08
N PRO A 479 -29.28 -26.82 -23.53
CA PRO A 479 -29.86 -27.01 -24.86
C PRO A 479 -29.04 -26.45 -26.02
N GLY A 480 -28.05 -25.62 -25.72
CA GLY A 480 -27.39 -24.78 -26.73
C GLY A 480 -25.92 -25.03 -26.93
N GLY A 481 -25.48 -26.23 -27.25
CA GLY A 481 -24.08 -26.41 -27.59
C GLY A 481 -23.77 -27.88 -27.89
N ASN A 482 -22.71 -28.11 -28.64
CA ASN A 482 -22.16 -29.46 -28.90
C ASN A 482 -21.54 -30.08 -27.63
N LEU A 483 -22.16 -29.86 -26.47
CA LEU A 483 -21.72 -30.45 -25.21
C LEU A 483 -22.36 -31.83 -25.04
N PRO A 484 -21.58 -32.87 -24.75
CA PRO A 484 -22.10 -34.19 -24.47
C PRO A 484 -23.10 -34.14 -23.31
N THR A 485 -24.17 -34.96 -23.39
CA THR A 485 -25.16 -35.13 -22.30
C THR A 485 -24.54 -35.59 -20.98
N SER A 486 -23.34 -36.13 -21.04
CA SER A 486 -22.53 -36.58 -19.90
C SER A 486 -21.95 -35.46 -19.01
N THR A 487 -22.12 -34.18 -19.37
CA THR A 487 -21.62 -33.05 -18.58
C THR A 487 -22.49 -32.71 -17.36
N LYS A 488 -23.74 -33.13 -17.35
CA LYS A 488 -24.63 -32.98 -16.18
C LYS A 488 -24.37 -34.10 -15.18
N VAL A 489 -24.17 -33.72 -13.90
CA VAL A 489 -24.07 -34.65 -12.77
C VAL A 489 -25.29 -34.51 -11.85
N SER A 490 -25.68 -35.57 -11.18
CA SER A 490 -26.89 -35.58 -10.35
C SER A 490 -26.73 -34.82 -9.03
N ASP A 491 -25.56 -34.93 -8.43
CA ASP A 491 -25.30 -34.46 -7.08
C ASP A 491 -23.80 -34.27 -6.82
N ALA A 492 -23.46 -33.86 -5.62
CA ALA A 492 -22.07 -33.63 -5.19
C ALA A 492 -21.22 -34.93 -5.26
N ALA A 493 -21.76 -36.07 -4.90
CA ALA A 493 -21.03 -37.35 -4.95
C ALA A 493 -20.64 -37.70 -6.38
N ALA A 494 -21.61 -37.56 -7.32
CA ALA A 494 -21.35 -37.79 -8.73
C ALA A 494 -20.29 -36.80 -9.33
N LEU A 495 -20.15 -35.61 -8.77
CA LEU A 495 -19.09 -34.69 -9.16
C LEU A 495 -17.73 -35.09 -8.55
N ILE A 496 -17.71 -35.55 -7.30
CA ILE A 496 -16.50 -36.05 -6.63
C ILE A 496 -15.90 -37.23 -7.42
N ASP A 497 -16.74 -38.12 -7.96
CA ASP A 497 -16.31 -39.22 -8.82
C ASP A 497 -15.57 -38.76 -10.10
N LYS A 498 -15.68 -37.50 -10.48
CA LYS A 498 -14.99 -36.90 -11.64
C LYS A 498 -13.60 -36.32 -11.33
N ILE A 499 -13.16 -36.28 -10.07
CA ILE A 499 -11.87 -35.68 -9.68
C ILE A 499 -10.71 -36.24 -10.51
N ALA A 500 -10.65 -37.56 -10.70
CA ALA A 500 -9.53 -38.20 -11.41
C ALA A 500 -9.46 -37.76 -12.89
N SER A 501 -10.59 -37.75 -13.61
CA SER A 501 -10.62 -37.33 -15.01
C SER A 501 -10.42 -35.84 -15.17
N MET A 502 -10.95 -35.01 -14.27
CA MET A 502 -10.72 -33.58 -14.25
C MET A 502 -9.24 -33.28 -14.02
N ASN A 503 -8.59 -33.89 -13.02
CA ASN A 503 -7.18 -33.71 -12.73
C ASN A 503 -6.28 -34.19 -13.88
N GLN A 504 -6.65 -35.26 -14.55
CA GLN A 504 -5.96 -35.69 -15.76
C GLN A 504 -6.08 -34.66 -16.90
N ALA A 505 -7.24 -34.05 -17.08
CA ALA A 505 -7.48 -33.06 -18.13
C ALA A 505 -6.71 -31.74 -17.88
N ILE A 506 -6.51 -31.37 -16.60
CA ILE A 506 -5.80 -30.14 -16.22
C ILE A 506 -4.33 -30.38 -15.85
N ALA A 507 -3.79 -31.57 -16.10
CA ALA A 507 -2.39 -31.89 -15.82
C ALA A 507 -1.44 -30.86 -16.46
N GLY A 508 -0.49 -30.35 -15.68
CA GLY A 508 0.43 -29.28 -16.10
C GLY A 508 -0.14 -27.86 -16.00
N SER A 509 -1.38 -27.69 -15.51
CA SER A 509 -1.93 -26.34 -15.25
C SER A 509 -1.34 -25.69 -13.98
N GLY A 510 -0.67 -26.44 -13.12
CA GLY A 510 -0.21 -26.03 -11.79
C GLY A 510 -1.30 -26.12 -10.73
N TYR A 511 -2.44 -26.73 -11.04
CA TYR A 511 -3.59 -26.88 -10.11
C TYR A 511 -4.16 -28.28 -10.15
N LYS A 512 -4.82 -28.65 -9.04
CA LYS A 512 -5.58 -29.92 -8.91
C LYS A 512 -6.83 -29.71 -8.10
N TYR A 513 -7.85 -30.55 -8.36
CA TYR A 513 -9.04 -30.66 -7.53
C TYR A 513 -8.83 -31.65 -6.41
N VAL A 514 -9.38 -31.33 -5.25
CA VAL A 514 -9.52 -32.21 -4.11
C VAL A 514 -10.95 -32.14 -3.58
N GLU A 515 -11.39 -33.20 -2.91
CA GLU A 515 -12.70 -33.23 -2.28
C GLU A 515 -12.81 -32.18 -1.16
N ASN A 516 -13.91 -31.45 -1.14
CA ASN A 516 -14.23 -30.54 -0.06
C ASN A 516 -14.95 -31.27 1.07
N THR A 517 -14.32 -31.46 2.19
CA THR A 517 -14.89 -32.09 3.39
C THR A 517 -15.49 -31.06 4.38
N GLY A 518 -15.51 -29.77 4.00
CA GLY A 518 -16.05 -28.70 4.83
C GLY A 518 -17.58 -28.58 4.81
N THR A 519 -18.10 -27.62 5.53
CA THR A 519 -19.54 -27.39 5.70
C THR A 519 -20.26 -27.01 4.40
N ASP A 520 -19.54 -26.45 3.43
CA ASP A 520 -20.08 -26.02 2.13
C ASP A 520 -19.95 -27.12 1.04
N SER A 521 -19.56 -28.34 1.40
CA SER A 521 -19.29 -29.44 0.45
C SER A 521 -20.47 -29.81 -0.48
N ALA A 522 -21.69 -29.59 -0.05
CA ALA A 522 -22.87 -29.84 -0.92
C ALA A 522 -22.94 -28.84 -2.09
N ARG A 523 -22.48 -27.61 -1.91
CA ARG A 523 -22.48 -26.55 -2.92
C ARG A 523 -21.14 -26.40 -3.63
N VAL A 524 -20.05 -26.63 -2.91
CA VAL A 524 -18.66 -26.58 -3.40
C VAL A 524 -18.03 -27.95 -3.15
N PRO A 525 -18.36 -28.98 -3.93
CA PRO A 525 -17.88 -30.34 -3.66
C PRO A 525 -16.37 -30.51 -3.85
N LEU A 526 -15.77 -29.70 -4.72
CA LEU A 526 -14.36 -29.77 -5.05
C LEU A 526 -13.68 -28.42 -4.79
N LEU A 527 -12.50 -28.48 -4.20
CA LEU A 527 -11.61 -27.33 -4.02
C LEU A 527 -10.48 -27.38 -5.03
N ILE A 528 -10.02 -26.22 -5.48
CA ILE A 528 -8.83 -26.06 -6.29
C ILE A 528 -7.64 -25.76 -5.38
N GLN A 529 -6.56 -26.50 -5.57
CA GLN A 529 -5.30 -26.29 -4.86
C GLN A 529 -4.14 -26.25 -5.86
N PRO A 530 -3.03 -25.55 -5.54
CA PRO A 530 -1.80 -25.69 -6.30
C PRO A 530 -1.40 -27.17 -6.37
N ASP A 531 -0.88 -27.60 -7.52
CA ASP A 531 -0.29 -28.92 -7.69
C ASP A 531 1.21 -28.78 -7.37
N GLU A 532 1.61 -29.23 -6.16
CA GLU A 532 2.98 -29.17 -5.65
C GLU A 532 3.91 -30.14 -6.36
#